data_4ad13953d384b2a5126677607979dc1b
#
_entry.id   4ad13953d384b2a5126677607979dc1b
#
_cell.length_a   1.000
_cell.length_b   1.000
_cell.length_c   1.000
_cell.angle_alpha   90.00
_cell.angle_beta   90.00
_cell.angle_gamma   90.00
#
_symmetry.space_group_name_H-M   'P 1'
#
loop_
_entity.id
_entity.type
_entity.pdbx_description
1 polymer ?
#
loop_
_entity_poly.entity_id
_entity_poly.type
_entity_poly.pdbx_seq_one_letter_code
_entity_poly.pdbx_strand_id
1 'polypeptide(L)'
;KLGGAPVIVPLASPADFAKYRGRLKGAIVLATPLLVVGPRFQPDAERFTLDSLAALSRIAIASEFEFEGQPQEWNDAVRTFFPVGTKVTVPGFAEARLAFFKQEGVGVVLEAGPGGDGTVFLTGRAGNRQDRSLAAVEAAPAVVTLAAEHYNRIYRLTERGIPARLEVEVRNQLDNSDTRGYNVLADWAGSDLSDQL
;
A
#
# COMPACT_ATOMS: atom_id res chain seq x y z
N LYS A 1 -20.41 -10.87 4.12
CA LYS A 1 -19.75 -12.17 4.11
C LYS A 1 -19.82 -12.77 2.72
N LEU A 2 -18.69 -13.19 2.16
CA LEU A 2 -18.56 -13.76 0.82
C LEU A 2 -17.76 -15.05 0.90
N GLY A 3 -18.18 -16.09 0.19
CA GLY A 3 -17.47 -17.37 0.14
C GLY A 3 -17.38 -17.90 -1.28
N GLY A 4 -16.23 -18.43 -1.68
CA GLY A 4 -16.04 -18.99 -3.02
C GLY A 4 -14.60 -19.38 -3.33
N ALA A 5 -14.41 -19.87 -4.54
CA ALA A 5 -13.07 -20.09 -5.08
C ALA A 5 -12.47 -18.75 -5.56
N PRO A 6 -11.18 -18.50 -5.30
CA PRO A 6 -10.51 -17.31 -5.81
C PRO A 6 -10.25 -17.41 -7.33
N VAL A 7 -10.18 -16.25 -7.98
CA VAL A 7 -9.89 -16.12 -9.41
C VAL A 7 -8.68 -15.22 -9.60
N ILE A 8 -7.69 -15.68 -10.36
CA ILE A 8 -6.50 -14.88 -10.69
C ILE A 8 -6.83 -13.93 -11.83
N VAL A 9 -6.63 -12.63 -11.60
CA VAL A 9 -6.92 -11.56 -12.57
C VAL A 9 -5.70 -10.64 -12.68
N PRO A 10 -4.66 -11.05 -13.43
CA PRO A 10 -3.43 -10.27 -13.58
C PRO A 10 -3.64 -9.16 -14.61
N LEU A 11 -4.05 -8.00 -14.16
CA LEU A 11 -4.20 -6.81 -15.00
C LEU A 11 -2.87 -6.04 -15.00
N ALA A 12 -2.23 -5.96 -16.15
CA ALA A 12 -1.00 -5.19 -16.35
C ALA A 12 -1.27 -3.85 -17.04
N SER A 13 -2.36 -3.74 -17.79
CA SER A 13 -2.73 -2.55 -18.54
C SER A 13 -4.26 -2.45 -18.71
N PRO A 14 -4.80 -1.29 -19.09
CA PRO A 14 -6.22 -1.15 -19.42
C PRO A 14 -6.72 -2.07 -20.54
N ALA A 15 -5.83 -2.49 -21.45
CA ALA A 15 -6.18 -3.41 -22.54
C ALA A 15 -6.61 -4.79 -22.00
N ASP A 16 -6.15 -5.18 -20.82
CA ASP A 16 -6.50 -6.46 -20.21
C ASP A 16 -7.94 -6.51 -19.70
N PHE A 17 -8.59 -5.37 -19.50
CA PHE A 17 -9.97 -5.31 -18.99
C PHE A 17 -10.94 -6.06 -19.89
N ALA A 18 -10.74 -6.02 -21.21
CA ALA A 18 -11.61 -6.69 -22.15
C ALA A 18 -11.68 -8.22 -21.93
N LYS A 19 -10.61 -8.82 -21.43
CA LYS A 19 -10.53 -10.27 -21.18
C LYS A 19 -11.48 -10.75 -20.06
N TYR A 20 -11.82 -9.84 -19.14
CA TYR A 20 -12.53 -10.17 -17.91
C TYR A 20 -13.93 -9.56 -17.81
N ARG A 21 -14.34 -8.74 -18.79
CA ARG A 21 -15.66 -8.11 -18.81
C ARG A 21 -16.78 -9.13 -18.69
N GLY A 22 -17.73 -8.85 -17.78
CA GLY A 22 -18.92 -9.67 -17.53
C GLY A 22 -18.64 -11.00 -16.81
N ARG A 23 -17.42 -11.21 -16.29
CA ARG A 23 -17.00 -12.50 -15.71
C ARG A 23 -16.69 -12.46 -14.22
N LEU A 24 -16.67 -11.28 -13.60
CA LEU A 24 -16.13 -11.11 -12.26
C LEU A 24 -17.20 -10.81 -11.19
N LYS A 25 -18.45 -10.86 -11.53
CA LYS A 25 -19.55 -10.56 -10.60
C LYS A 25 -19.49 -11.48 -9.37
N GLY A 26 -19.39 -10.89 -8.18
CA GLY A 26 -19.30 -11.61 -6.91
C GLY A 26 -18.00 -12.40 -6.70
N ALA A 27 -17.02 -12.28 -7.58
CA ALA A 27 -15.76 -13.02 -7.48
C ALA A 27 -14.88 -12.55 -6.32
N ILE A 28 -14.06 -13.48 -5.80
CA ILE A 28 -12.91 -13.20 -4.95
C ILE A 28 -11.69 -13.13 -5.88
N VAL A 29 -11.15 -11.93 -6.10
CA VAL A 29 -10.13 -11.68 -7.10
C VAL A 29 -8.74 -11.62 -6.48
N LEU A 30 -7.78 -12.37 -7.02
CA LEU A 30 -6.35 -12.23 -6.75
C LEU A 30 -5.77 -11.25 -7.78
N ALA A 31 -5.50 -10.01 -7.37
CA ALA A 31 -5.24 -8.89 -8.28
C ALA A 31 -3.75 -8.57 -8.48
N THR A 32 -2.87 -9.13 -7.65
CA THR A 32 -1.42 -8.93 -7.76
C THR A 32 -0.71 -10.20 -8.23
N PRO A 33 0.40 -10.09 -8.96
CA PRO A 33 1.23 -11.26 -9.25
C PRO A 33 1.85 -11.81 -7.96
N LEU A 34 2.44 -13.00 -8.05
CA LEU A 34 3.24 -13.57 -6.97
C LEU A 34 4.35 -12.59 -6.57
N LEU A 35 4.53 -12.41 -5.27
CA LEU A 35 5.66 -11.67 -4.73
C LEU A 35 6.83 -12.61 -4.48
N VAL A 36 8.03 -12.15 -4.80
CA VAL A 36 9.24 -12.89 -4.43
C VAL A 36 9.49 -12.66 -2.93
N VAL A 37 9.33 -13.74 -2.16
CA VAL A 37 9.68 -13.77 -0.73
C VAL A 37 10.90 -14.64 -0.60
N GLY A 38 12.01 -14.06 -0.20
CA GLY A 38 13.29 -14.74 -0.01
C GLY A 38 13.79 -14.56 1.42
N PRO A 39 14.76 -15.37 1.84
CA PRO A 39 15.40 -15.18 3.13
C PRO A 39 16.13 -13.83 3.16
N ARG A 40 16.09 -13.18 4.30
CA ARG A 40 16.77 -11.91 4.53
C ARG A 40 18.09 -12.19 5.22
N PHE A 41 19.19 -11.85 4.56
CA PHE A 41 20.55 -11.98 5.09
C PHE A 41 21.14 -10.64 5.51
N GLN A 42 20.44 -9.55 5.21
CA GLN A 42 20.82 -8.20 5.61
C GLN A 42 19.77 -7.67 6.60
N PRO A 43 20.19 -6.86 7.58
CA PRO A 43 19.25 -6.22 8.50
C PRO A 43 18.30 -5.28 7.73
N ASP A 44 17.05 -5.19 8.20
CA ASP A 44 16.04 -4.29 7.59
C ASP A 44 16.31 -2.81 7.87
N ALA A 45 17.13 -2.52 8.87
CA ALA A 45 17.52 -1.17 9.24
C ALA A 45 18.99 -1.16 9.68
N GLU A 46 19.69 -0.13 9.25
CA GLU A 46 21.05 0.16 9.70
C GLU A 46 21.03 1.40 10.61
N ARG A 47 21.86 1.34 11.65
CA ARG A 47 22.03 2.51 12.50
C ARG A 47 22.82 3.57 11.72
N PHE A 48 22.34 4.81 11.72
CA PHE A 48 23.08 5.91 11.16
C PHE A 48 24.45 6.04 11.83
N THR A 49 25.49 6.23 11.03
CA THR A 49 26.82 6.60 11.52
C THR A 49 26.80 8.05 12.01
N LEU A 50 27.77 8.43 12.83
CA LEU A 50 27.91 9.82 13.27
C LEU A 50 28.07 10.78 12.08
N ASP A 51 28.78 10.36 11.04
CA ASP A 51 28.97 11.16 9.81
C ASP A 51 27.64 11.34 9.07
N SER A 52 26.82 10.29 8.98
CA SER A 52 25.50 10.37 8.37
C SER A 52 24.56 11.30 9.16
N LEU A 53 24.60 11.24 10.50
CA LEU A 53 23.83 12.14 11.36
C LEU A 53 24.31 13.59 11.23
N ALA A 54 25.64 13.82 11.17
CA ALA A 54 26.20 15.14 10.93
C ALA A 54 25.85 15.70 9.55
N ALA A 55 25.73 14.85 8.53
CA ALA A 55 25.27 15.25 7.21
C ALA A 55 23.78 15.62 7.24
N LEU A 56 22.95 14.81 7.90
CA LEU A 56 21.52 15.09 8.07
C LEU A 56 21.25 16.39 8.83
N SER A 57 22.05 16.71 9.86
CA SER A 57 21.89 17.95 10.64
C SER A 57 22.21 19.23 9.82
N ARG A 58 22.90 19.10 8.70
CA ARG A 58 23.23 20.22 7.79
C ARG A 58 22.19 20.41 6.69
N ILE A 59 21.24 19.50 6.55
CA ILE A 59 20.15 19.66 5.60
C ILE A 59 19.29 20.80 6.09
N ALA A 60 19.25 21.91 5.34
CA ALA A 60 18.36 23.01 5.65
C ALA A 60 16.89 22.51 5.53
N ILE A 61 16.17 22.55 6.65
CA ILE A 61 14.73 22.34 6.62
C ILE A 61 14.15 23.60 5.98
N ALA A 62 13.68 23.48 4.74
CA ALA A 62 12.96 24.58 4.10
C ALA A 62 11.70 24.86 4.94
N SER A 63 11.53 26.11 5.35
CA SER A 63 10.43 26.56 6.21
C SER A 63 9.05 26.50 5.54
N GLU A 64 9.01 26.20 4.24
CA GLU A 64 7.80 26.02 3.46
C GLU A 64 7.93 24.75 2.62
N PHE A 65 7.03 23.80 2.82
CA PHE A 65 6.92 22.58 2.03
C PHE A 65 6.34 22.91 0.64
N GLU A 66 7.13 23.44 -0.24
CA GLU A 66 6.82 23.43 -1.67
C GLU A 66 7.40 22.16 -2.27
N PHE A 67 6.53 21.22 -2.61
CA PHE A 67 6.93 19.99 -3.33
C PHE A 67 7.40 20.23 -4.76
N GLU A 68 7.08 21.39 -5.34
CA GLU A 68 7.59 21.84 -6.62
C GLU A 68 8.80 22.76 -6.38
N GLY A 69 10.00 22.28 -6.76
CA GLY A 69 11.23 23.08 -6.69
C GLY A 69 12.20 22.73 -5.57
N GLN A 70 12.05 21.58 -4.92
CA GLN A 70 13.01 21.11 -3.92
C GLN A 70 14.43 20.98 -4.53
N PRO A 71 15.49 21.37 -3.81
CA PRO A 71 16.85 21.18 -4.28
C PRO A 71 17.11 19.73 -4.65
N GLN A 72 17.88 19.51 -5.73
CA GLN A 72 18.22 18.17 -6.21
C GLN A 72 18.85 17.30 -5.10
N GLU A 73 19.65 17.90 -4.26
CA GLU A 73 20.32 17.27 -3.11
C GLU A 73 19.33 16.66 -2.10
N TRP A 74 18.19 17.32 -1.88
CA TRP A 74 17.12 16.79 -1.01
C TRP A 74 16.45 15.55 -1.64
N ASN A 75 16.17 15.63 -2.94
CA ASN A 75 15.60 14.52 -3.67
C ASN A 75 16.54 13.31 -3.70
N ASP A 76 17.84 13.53 -3.82
CA ASP A 76 18.85 12.49 -3.83
C ASP A 76 19.04 11.88 -2.43
N ALA A 77 19.00 12.68 -1.38
CA ALA A 77 19.00 12.21 0.00
C ALA A 77 17.78 11.35 0.30
N VAL A 78 16.58 11.84 -0.04
CA VAL A 78 15.32 11.06 0.14
C VAL A 78 15.33 9.78 -0.66
N ARG A 79 15.84 9.76 -1.88
CA ARG A 79 15.97 8.55 -2.70
C ARG A 79 16.98 7.56 -2.12
N THR A 80 18.03 8.05 -1.49
CA THR A 80 19.02 7.20 -0.82
C THR A 80 18.46 6.53 0.42
N PHE A 81 17.67 7.26 1.21
CA PHE A 81 17.02 6.72 2.42
C PHE A 81 15.75 5.93 2.14
N PHE A 82 15.04 6.23 1.07
CA PHE A 82 13.85 5.54 0.63
C PHE A 82 14.03 5.07 -0.81
N PRO A 83 14.78 3.99 -1.06
CA PRO A 83 14.92 3.46 -2.40
C PRO A 83 13.54 3.06 -2.90
N VAL A 84 12.92 3.97 -3.63
CA VAL A 84 11.68 3.73 -4.32
C VAL A 84 12.02 2.75 -5.44
N GLY A 85 11.72 1.49 -5.23
CA GLY A 85 11.68 0.55 -6.34
C GLY A 85 10.71 1.12 -7.37
N THR A 86 11.25 1.68 -8.44
CA THR A 86 10.52 2.28 -9.54
C THR A 86 9.76 1.19 -10.28
N LYS A 87 8.63 0.77 -9.71
CA LYS A 87 7.58 0.22 -10.56
C LYS A 87 7.08 1.41 -11.38
N VAL A 88 7.39 1.42 -12.65
CA VAL A 88 6.77 2.33 -13.61
C VAL A 88 5.27 1.99 -13.59
N THR A 89 4.54 2.66 -12.71
CA THR A 89 3.09 2.57 -12.71
C THR A 89 2.60 3.53 -13.78
N VAL A 90 1.84 3.01 -14.72
CA VAL A 90 1.09 3.86 -15.64
C VAL A 90 0.22 4.79 -14.79
N PRO A 91 0.39 6.11 -14.90
CA PRO A 91 -0.40 7.06 -14.10
C PRO A 91 -1.89 6.75 -14.26
N GLY A 92 -2.63 6.71 -13.15
CA GLY A 92 -4.06 6.44 -13.13
C GLY A 92 -4.46 4.96 -13.34
N PHE A 93 -3.53 4.04 -13.57
CA PHE A 93 -3.88 2.62 -13.78
C PHE A 93 -4.43 1.95 -12.52
N ALA A 94 -3.92 2.28 -11.35
CA ALA A 94 -4.40 1.71 -10.10
C ALA A 94 -5.88 2.08 -9.86
N GLU A 95 -6.24 3.33 -10.11
CA GLU A 95 -7.60 3.85 -10.02
C GLU A 95 -8.49 3.21 -11.07
N ALA A 96 -8.05 3.16 -12.33
CA ALA A 96 -8.79 2.53 -13.42
C ALA A 96 -9.06 1.03 -13.14
N ARG A 97 -8.10 0.34 -12.56
CA ARG A 97 -8.24 -1.08 -12.15
C ARG A 97 -9.30 -1.25 -11.07
N LEU A 98 -9.29 -0.41 -10.04
CA LEU A 98 -10.30 -0.46 -8.98
C LEU A 98 -11.69 -0.11 -9.51
N ALA A 99 -11.80 0.92 -10.36
CA ALA A 99 -13.05 1.28 -11.01
C ALA A 99 -13.59 0.14 -11.88
N PHE A 100 -12.72 -0.51 -12.65
CA PHE A 100 -13.09 -1.70 -13.44
C PHE A 100 -13.62 -2.82 -12.55
N PHE A 101 -12.94 -3.17 -11.46
CA PHE A 101 -13.42 -4.21 -10.54
C PHE A 101 -14.77 -3.83 -9.91
N LYS A 102 -14.98 -2.55 -9.60
CA LYS A 102 -16.26 -2.08 -9.09
C LYS A 102 -17.38 -2.22 -10.13
N GLN A 103 -17.11 -1.83 -11.38
CA GLN A 103 -18.06 -1.95 -12.49
C GLN A 103 -18.43 -3.42 -12.77
N GLU A 104 -17.47 -4.33 -12.69
CA GLU A 104 -17.68 -5.76 -12.85
C GLU A 104 -18.44 -6.40 -11.66
N GLY A 105 -18.65 -5.66 -10.59
CA GLY A 105 -19.30 -6.16 -9.38
C GLY A 105 -18.47 -7.20 -8.63
N VAL A 106 -17.15 -7.05 -8.63
CA VAL A 106 -16.25 -7.90 -7.85
C VAL A 106 -16.63 -7.85 -6.37
N GLY A 107 -16.72 -9.01 -5.75
CA GLY A 107 -17.09 -9.11 -4.34
C GLY A 107 -15.99 -8.64 -3.39
N VAL A 108 -14.75 -9.06 -3.65
CA VAL A 108 -13.56 -8.62 -2.90
C VAL A 108 -12.30 -8.75 -3.75
N VAL A 109 -11.41 -7.81 -3.61
CA VAL A 109 -10.07 -7.83 -4.21
C VAL A 109 -9.06 -8.20 -3.13
N LEU A 110 -8.28 -9.24 -3.38
CA LEU A 110 -7.16 -9.64 -2.52
C LEU A 110 -5.86 -9.17 -3.14
N GLU A 111 -5.05 -8.52 -2.34
CA GLU A 111 -3.73 -8.02 -2.73
C GLU A 111 -2.65 -8.56 -1.80
N ALA A 112 -1.46 -8.80 -2.34
CA ALA A 112 -0.30 -9.12 -1.52
C ALA A 112 0.28 -7.84 -0.93
N GLY A 113 0.51 -7.83 0.37
CA GLY A 113 1.23 -6.75 1.05
C GLY A 113 2.71 -6.73 0.65
N PRO A 114 3.35 -5.55 0.67
CA PRO A 114 4.76 -5.41 0.26
C PRO A 114 5.75 -5.92 1.32
N GLY A 115 5.30 -6.52 2.38
CA GLY A 115 6.15 -7.07 3.43
C GLY A 115 6.55 -8.52 3.19
N GLY A 116 7.50 -9.01 3.98
CA GLY A 116 7.84 -10.41 4.17
C GLY A 116 7.72 -10.78 5.65
N ASP A 117 8.06 -12.01 5.99
CA ASP A 117 8.07 -12.52 7.37
C ASP A 117 6.71 -12.40 8.09
N GLY A 118 5.62 -12.60 7.33
CA GLY A 118 4.26 -12.49 7.83
C GLY A 118 3.79 -11.06 8.10
N THR A 119 4.61 -10.05 7.82
CA THR A 119 4.24 -8.64 8.04
C THR A 119 3.23 -8.17 7.00
N VAL A 120 2.21 -7.48 7.45
CA VAL A 120 1.19 -6.88 6.59
C VAL A 120 1.22 -5.36 6.72
N PHE A 121 1.62 -4.68 5.64
CA PHE A 121 1.55 -3.23 5.56
C PHE A 121 0.24 -2.83 4.89
N LEU A 122 -0.63 -2.18 5.64
CA LEU A 122 -1.89 -1.65 5.13
C LEU A 122 -1.63 -0.27 4.52
N THR A 123 -1.91 -0.14 3.24
CA THR A 123 -1.67 1.11 2.50
C THR A 123 -2.89 2.02 2.42
N GLY A 124 -4.02 1.62 3.01
CA GLY A 124 -5.25 2.41 3.01
C GLY A 124 -5.78 2.73 1.61
N ARG A 125 -5.67 1.80 0.67
CA ARG A 125 -6.00 2.01 -0.74
C ARG A 125 -7.50 1.91 -1.08
N ALA A 126 -8.38 2.24 -0.18
CA ALA A 126 -9.75 2.45 -0.57
C ALA A 126 -9.86 3.81 -1.29
N GLY A 127 -10.09 3.78 -2.59
CA GLY A 127 -10.24 4.98 -3.39
C GLY A 127 -8.94 5.55 -3.98
N ASN A 128 -9.04 6.73 -4.57
CA ASN A 128 -7.92 7.51 -5.05
C ASN A 128 -7.08 8.01 -3.86
N ARG A 129 -5.75 7.94 -3.95
CA ARG A 129 -4.84 8.47 -2.92
C ARG A 129 -5.10 9.93 -2.57
N GLN A 130 -5.59 10.70 -3.54
CA GLN A 130 -5.87 12.13 -3.42
C GLN A 130 -7.30 12.41 -2.92
N ASP A 131 -8.25 11.51 -3.17
CA ASP A 131 -9.64 11.64 -2.74
C ASP A 131 -9.95 10.58 -1.67
N ARG A 132 -10.12 11.03 -0.44
CA ARG A 132 -10.50 10.20 0.72
C ARG A 132 -11.94 10.46 1.14
N SER A 133 -12.75 11.06 0.28
CA SER A 133 -14.16 11.29 0.55
C SER A 133 -14.91 9.96 0.71
N LEU A 134 -16.04 10.01 1.41
CA LEU A 134 -16.93 8.87 1.54
C LEU A 134 -17.37 8.34 0.16
N ALA A 135 -17.65 9.24 -0.78
CA ALA A 135 -18.04 8.88 -2.15
C ALA A 135 -16.94 8.08 -2.87
N ALA A 136 -15.66 8.47 -2.71
CA ALA A 136 -14.54 7.75 -3.28
C ALA A 136 -14.38 6.35 -2.66
N VAL A 137 -14.59 6.23 -1.35
CA VAL A 137 -14.55 4.94 -0.64
C VAL A 137 -15.69 4.03 -1.10
N GLU A 138 -16.90 4.55 -1.22
CA GLU A 138 -18.06 3.81 -1.70
C GLU A 138 -17.95 3.40 -3.17
N ALA A 139 -17.23 4.18 -3.98
CA ALA A 139 -16.97 3.87 -5.38
C ALA A 139 -15.93 2.74 -5.56
N ALA A 140 -15.16 2.39 -4.55
CA ALA A 140 -14.16 1.33 -4.62
C ALA A 140 -14.76 -0.04 -4.25
N PRO A 141 -14.22 -1.17 -4.77
CA PRO A 141 -14.54 -2.50 -4.25
C PRO A 141 -13.89 -2.70 -2.88
N ALA A 142 -14.36 -3.69 -2.12
CA ALA A 142 -13.67 -4.11 -0.91
C ALA A 142 -12.27 -4.65 -1.29
N VAL A 143 -11.23 -4.16 -0.64
CA VAL A 143 -9.83 -4.59 -0.83
C VAL A 143 -9.30 -5.13 0.48
N VAL A 144 -8.70 -6.31 0.44
CA VAL A 144 -8.07 -6.97 1.60
C VAL A 144 -6.62 -7.27 1.26
N THR A 145 -5.71 -6.78 2.10
CA THR A 145 -4.27 -7.04 1.98
C THR A 145 -3.91 -8.25 2.83
N LEU A 146 -3.21 -9.20 2.24
CA LEU A 146 -2.70 -10.40 2.90
C LEU A 146 -1.18 -10.34 3.02
N ALA A 147 -0.63 -11.03 4.02
CA ALA A 147 0.80 -11.31 4.04
C ALA A 147 1.21 -12.03 2.74
N ALA A 148 2.39 -11.66 2.21
CA ALA A 148 2.86 -12.17 0.93
C ALA A 148 2.89 -13.71 0.86
N GLU A 149 3.27 -14.37 1.95
CA GLU A 149 3.34 -15.84 2.06
C GLU A 149 1.96 -16.48 1.91
N HIS A 150 0.96 -15.94 2.60
CA HIS A 150 -0.41 -16.43 2.55
C HIS A 150 -1.03 -16.18 1.17
N TYR A 151 -0.86 -14.97 0.64
CA TYR A 151 -1.30 -14.62 -0.70
C TYR A 151 -0.70 -15.55 -1.75
N ASN A 152 0.62 -15.72 -1.72
CA ASN A 152 1.36 -16.56 -2.65
C ASN A 152 0.92 -18.04 -2.57
N ARG A 153 0.59 -18.53 -1.36
CA ARG A 153 0.05 -19.88 -1.20
C ARG A 153 -1.30 -20.03 -1.89
N ILE A 154 -2.23 -19.11 -1.66
CA ILE A 154 -3.55 -19.13 -2.30
C ILE A 154 -3.39 -19.04 -3.82
N TYR A 155 -2.56 -18.11 -4.30
CA TYR A 155 -2.30 -17.93 -5.71
C TYR A 155 -1.80 -19.22 -6.38
N ARG A 156 -0.76 -19.85 -5.81
CA ARG A 156 -0.21 -21.10 -6.35
C ARG A 156 -1.20 -22.27 -6.35
N LEU A 157 -2.05 -22.38 -5.35
CA LEU A 157 -3.11 -23.39 -5.32
C LEU A 157 -4.10 -23.15 -6.48
N THR A 158 -4.54 -21.89 -6.62
CA THR A 158 -5.48 -21.49 -7.69
C THR A 158 -4.88 -21.70 -9.07
N GLU A 159 -3.63 -21.29 -9.27
CA GLU A 159 -2.91 -21.44 -10.55
C GLU A 159 -2.76 -22.90 -10.98
N ARG A 160 -2.57 -23.80 -10.01
CA ARG A 160 -2.44 -25.26 -10.26
C ARG A 160 -3.77 -25.98 -10.35
N GLY A 161 -4.89 -25.28 -10.28
CA GLY A 161 -6.22 -25.89 -10.28
C GLY A 161 -6.54 -26.71 -9.03
N ILE A 162 -5.77 -26.54 -7.94
CA ILE A 162 -6.05 -27.22 -6.67
C ILE A 162 -7.22 -26.49 -6.01
N PRO A 163 -8.30 -27.19 -5.64
CA PRO A 163 -9.46 -26.55 -5.04
C PRO A 163 -9.10 -25.77 -3.78
N ALA A 164 -9.35 -24.46 -3.80
CA ALA A 164 -9.22 -23.59 -2.65
C ALA A 164 -10.55 -22.85 -2.46
N ARG A 165 -11.06 -22.83 -1.24
CA ARG A 165 -12.25 -22.08 -0.89
C ARG A 165 -11.90 -21.05 0.16
N LEU A 166 -12.24 -19.81 -0.11
CA LEU A 166 -12.05 -18.69 0.80
C LEU A 166 -13.38 -18.23 1.36
N GLU A 167 -13.36 -17.77 2.57
CA GLU A 167 -14.45 -17.04 3.19
C GLU A 167 -13.90 -15.68 3.64
N VAL A 168 -14.52 -14.61 3.18
CA VAL A 168 -14.09 -13.23 3.48
C VAL A 168 -15.27 -12.48 4.08
N GLU A 169 -15.03 -11.82 5.18
CA GLU A 169 -15.95 -10.91 5.82
C GLU A 169 -15.25 -9.57 6.08
N VAL A 170 -15.83 -8.50 5.56
CA VAL A 170 -15.37 -7.13 5.79
C VAL A 170 -16.50 -6.36 6.47
N ARG A 171 -16.18 -5.77 7.61
CA ARG A 171 -17.10 -4.91 8.37
C ARG A 171 -16.35 -3.62 8.68
N ASN A 172 -16.68 -2.57 7.97
CA ASN A 172 -16.12 -1.24 8.18
C ASN A 172 -17.23 -0.27 8.57
N GLN A 173 -16.91 0.60 9.50
CA GLN A 173 -17.75 1.73 9.84
C GLN A 173 -16.93 3.00 9.61
N LEU A 174 -17.49 3.91 8.81
CA LEU A 174 -16.91 5.23 8.60
C LEU A 174 -17.50 6.16 9.67
N ASP A 175 -16.60 6.82 10.40
CA ASP A 175 -16.96 7.85 11.37
C ASP A 175 -16.40 9.19 10.89
N ASN A 176 -17.28 10.12 10.57
CA ASN A 176 -16.97 11.48 10.14
C ASN A 176 -17.37 12.52 11.20
N SER A 177 -17.60 12.10 12.42
CA SER A 177 -18.00 13.00 13.52
C SER A 177 -16.92 14.01 13.85
N ASP A 178 -15.64 13.64 13.71
CA ASP A 178 -14.50 14.54 13.86
C ASP A 178 -13.48 14.30 12.74
N THR A 179 -13.30 15.30 11.89
CA THR A 179 -12.37 15.25 10.75
C THR A 179 -11.02 15.94 11.05
N ARG A 180 -10.81 16.40 12.28
CA ARG A 180 -9.56 17.05 12.69
C ARG A 180 -8.46 16.00 12.90
N GLY A 181 -7.24 16.36 12.50
CA GLY A 181 -6.03 15.64 12.87
C GLY A 181 -5.43 16.20 14.13
N TYR A 182 -4.83 15.36 14.96
CA TYR A 182 -4.19 15.73 16.20
C TYR A 182 -2.72 15.31 16.19
N ASN A 183 -1.84 16.23 16.63
CA ASN A 183 -0.47 15.93 16.98
C ASN A 183 -0.35 15.97 18.51
N VAL A 184 0.26 14.96 19.07
CA VAL A 184 0.61 14.96 20.51
C VAL A 184 2.08 15.32 20.61
N LEU A 185 2.35 16.42 21.30
CA LEU A 185 3.70 16.90 21.60
C LEU A 185 3.95 16.71 23.09
N ALA A 186 5.13 16.26 23.45
CA ALA A 186 5.56 16.14 24.82
C ALA A 186 7.01 16.59 24.93
N ASP A 187 7.26 17.51 25.86
CA ASP A 187 8.59 18.00 26.15
C ASP A 187 9.09 17.35 27.45
N TRP A 188 10.32 16.89 27.42
CA TRP A 188 10.98 16.39 28.62
C TRP A 188 12.20 17.24 28.91
N ALA A 189 12.15 18.02 29.99
CA ALA A 189 13.27 18.85 30.39
C ALA A 189 14.48 17.98 30.75
N GLY A 190 15.62 18.28 30.15
CA GLY A 190 16.90 17.68 30.51
C GLY A 190 17.39 18.16 31.90
N SER A 191 18.36 17.47 32.49
CA SER A 191 18.97 17.85 33.75
C SER A 191 20.03 18.96 33.61
N ASP A 192 20.97 18.74 32.67
CA ASP A 192 22.18 19.58 32.56
C ASP A 192 22.11 20.59 31.41
N LEU A 193 21.31 20.31 30.39
CA LEU A 193 21.09 21.12 29.19
C LEU A 193 19.61 21.35 28.95
N SER A 194 18.88 21.71 29.99
CA SER A 194 17.42 21.84 29.99
C SER A 194 16.88 22.95 29.07
N ASP A 195 17.74 23.87 28.65
CA ASP A 195 17.49 24.98 27.74
C ASP A 195 17.86 24.66 26.26
N GLN A 196 18.32 23.45 25.99
CA GLN A 196 18.64 22.95 24.64
C GLN A 196 17.62 21.90 24.24
N LEU A 197 17.01 22.11 23.09
CA LEU A 197 16.07 21.19 22.44
C LEU A 197 16.79 20.40 21.34
#